data_b5fd2180b274a42a4c2dc3ba73364183
#
_entry.id   b5fd2180b274a42a4c2dc3ba73364183
#
_cell.length_a   1.000
_cell.length_b   1.000
_cell.length_c   1.000
_cell.angle_alpha   90.00
_cell.angle_beta   90.00
_cell.angle_gamma   90.00
#
_symmetry.space_group_name_H-M   'P 1'
#
loop_
_entity.id
_entity.type
_entity.pdbx_description
1 polymer ?
#
loop_
_entity_poly.entity_id
_entity_poly.type
_entity_poly.pdbx_seq_one_letter_code
_entity_poly.pdbx_strand_id
1 'polypeptide(L)'
;MTRRAMSSRVTIGALAGVVGFLAFVEFTSGVIQGYYTPMLTDIARHLGVHDADVNWLEGTQLMLSALVVPAFAKLGDMVGHKRMLVISTAITAAASLVLPFTDSFAVFLAAWAIQGFYVVWLPLEIALIWSRSRRMEGRSTITARAAGFLVAALESGAIIGALVGGMLIDSLPLWIVLLVPALLVVACFFVILFGVKESPEPTGGRLDNVGLVLISLALVAFTGGLSLLRLNGPADPVAWLVTALGVLLVVPFALWELRHDDPLIDVRMFRSPALGPVFLTAGLFGVSVLGAQAPLSTFARTDPETYGYGLGTTGFQTSLIIGVYLIAMITGALLYPLIARLTAPRVTLIGAATLVGVGFLMFLPLHHTYTQVIVNMIVVGLGSGALVAALPAAAASAAPPSQTGVATGLTNSVKTVGGAIASCVFGIALLHGATGAVAEGTAGSFSGYVTVWVVCGATALVAAVLLCFVPKAAFSDSAAHAAPDAAGTVVR
;
A
#
# COMPACT_ATOMS: atom_id res chain seq x y z
N MET A 1 -2.88 -32.06 -36.19
CA MET A 1 -3.54 -31.30 -35.05
C MET A 1 -3.02 -31.67 -33.67
N THR A 2 -2.44 -32.80 -33.38
CA THR A 2 -2.07 -33.32 -32.07
C THR A 2 -0.83 -32.68 -31.40
N ARG A 3 0.22 -32.31 -32.18
CA ARG A 3 1.46 -31.71 -31.60
C ARG A 3 1.26 -30.27 -31.06
N ARG A 4 0.44 -29.44 -31.74
CA ARG A 4 0.16 -28.06 -31.30
C ARG A 4 -0.69 -28.03 -30.02
N ALA A 5 -1.69 -28.91 -29.91
CA ALA A 5 -2.55 -29.00 -28.70
C ALA A 5 -1.80 -29.56 -27.49
N MET A 6 -0.84 -30.48 -27.70
CA MET A 6 0.00 -31.02 -26.62
C MET A 6 1.03 -29.98 -26.13
N SER A 7 1.63 -29.21 -27.03
CA SER A 7 2.54 -28.13 -26.63
C SER A 7 1.84 -27.00 -25.87
N SER A 8 0.61 -26.63 -26.24
CA SER A 8 -0.16 -25.63 -25.53
C SER A 8 -0.57 -26.08 -24.12
N ARG A 9 -0.96 -27.34 -23.92
CA ARG A 9 -1.30 -27.88 -22.60
C ARG A 9 -0.09 -27.96 -21.66
N VAL A 10 1.08 -28.37 -22.16
CA VAL A 10 2.32 -28.37 -21.38
C VAL A 10 2.75 -26.96 -20.97
N THR A 11 2.58 -25.98 -21.86
CA THR A 11 2.91 -24.57 -21.59
C THR A 11 1.95 -23.96 -20.56
N ILE A 12 0.65 -24.26 -20.63
CA ILE A 12 -0.37 -23.83 -19.65
C ILE A 12 -0.09 -24.46 -18.28
N GLY A 13 0.25 -25.77 -18.24
CA GLY A 13 0.61 -26.45 -16.98
C GLY A 13 1.87 -25.89 -16.31
N ALA A 14 2.88 -25.55 -17.11
CA ALA A 14 4.11 -24.92 -16.62
C ALA A 14 3.86 -23.50 -16.09
N LEU A 15 2.96 -22.73 -16.72
CA LEU A 15 2.56 -21.41 -16.24
C LEU A 15 1.73 -21.51 -14.96
N ALA A 16 0.82 -22.47 -14.88
CA ALA A 16 0.02 -22.73 -13.65
C ALA A 16 0.92 -23.09 -12.45
N GLY A 17 1.97 -23.91 -12.67
CA GLY A 17 2.94 -24.20 -11.61
C GLY A 17 3.69 -22.97 -11.12
N VAL A 18 4.08 -22.07 -12.04
CA VAL A 18 4.73 -20.80 -11.66
C VAL A 18 3.79 -19.89 -10.89
N VAL A 19 2.53 -19.77 -11.33
CA VAL A 19 1.51 -18.97 -10.63
C VAL A 19 1.27 -19.51 -9.22
N GLY A 20 1.33 -20.83 -9.01
CA GLY A 20 1.23 -21.43 -7.67
C GLY A 20 2.37 -21.02 -6.72
N PHE A 21 3.62 -21.02 -7.21
CA PHE A 21 4.76 -20.53 -6.42
C PHE A 21 4.64 -19.01 -6.12
N LEU A 22 4.24 -18.21 -7.11
CA LEU A 22 4.05 -16.77 -6.94
C LEU A 22 2.87 -16.48 -5.99
N ALA A 23 1.80 -17.27 -6.00
CA ALA A 23 0.72 -17.14 -5.04
C ALA A 23 1.17 -17.38 -3.58
N PHE A 24 2.14 -18.27 -3.36
CA PHE A 24 2.74 -18.42 -2.03
C PHE A 24 3.57 -17.20 -1.64
N VAL A 25 4.26 -16.57 -2.59
CA VAL A 25 5.00 -15.32 -2.36
C VAL A 25 4.03 -14.20 -1.98
N GLU A 26 2.92 -14.03 -2.71
CA GLU A 26 1.92 -13.02 -2.40
C GLU A 26 1.14 -13.32 -1.11
N PHE A 27 0.89 -14.59 -0.80
CA PHE A 27 0.36 -14.98 0.51
C PHE A 27 1.30 -14.53 1.64
N THR A 28 2.62 -14.74 1.47
CA THR A 28 3.64 -14.29 2.43
C THR A 28 3.66 -12.76 2.53
N SER A 29 3.55 -12.05 1.42
CA SER A 29 3.40 -10.59 1.37
C SER A 29 2.19 -10.13 2.19
N GLY A 30 1.04 -10.76 2.00
CA GLY A 30 -0.17 -10.50 2.78
C GLY A 30 0.03 -10.76 4.27
N VAL A 31 0.66 -11.89 4.63
CA VAL A 31 0.98 -12.18 6.04
C VAL A 31 1.81 -11.05 6.64
N ILE A 32 2.86 -10.57 5.99
CA ILE A 32 3.67 -9.44 6.50
C ILE A 32 2.78 -8.21 6.73
N GLN A 33 1.87 -7.90 5.82
CA GLN A 33 1.00 -6.72 5.92
C GLN A 33 0.02 -6.78 7.10
N GLY A 34 -0.57 -7.95 7.36
CA GLY A 34 -1.61 -8.09 8.38
C GLY A 34 -1.11 -8.47 9.76
N TYR A 35 -0.04 -9.26 9.82
CA TYR A 35 0.42 -9.95 11.03
C TYR A 35 0.80 -9.03 12.18
N TYR A 36 1.49 -7.94 11.90
CA TYR A 36 2.04 -7.07 12.94
C TYR A 36 1.02 -6.06 13.48
N THR A 37 -0.01 -5.72 12.72
CA THR A 37 -0.96 -4.66 13.06
C THR A 37 -1.62 -4.86 14.44
N PRO A 38 -2.10 -6.05 14.86
CA PRO A 38 -2.73 -6.23 16.16
C PRO A 38 -1.78 -6.15 17.36
N MET A 39 -0.46 -6.17 17.13
CA MET A 39 0.56 -6.18 18.20
C MET A 39 1.42 -4.91 18.25
N LEU A 40 1.05 -3.84 17.55
CA LEU A 40 1.85 -2.61 17.49
C LEU A 40 2.09 -2.01 18.88
N THR A 41 1.10 -2.03 19.76
CA THR A 41 1.25 -1.60 21.17
C THR A 41 2.23 -2.49 21.96
N ASP A 42 2.24 -3.80 21.71
CA ASP A 42 3.17 -4.72 22.37
C ASP A 42 4.62 -4.48 21.87
N ILE A 43 4.77 -4.15 20.58
CA ILE A 43 6.06 -3.71 20.01
C ILE A 43 6.52 -2.40 20.65
N ALA A 44 5.64 -1.40 20.80
CA ALA A 44 5.97 -0.14 21.46
C ALA A 44 6.46 -0.35 22.89
N ARG A 45 5.76 -1.18 23.67
CA ARG A 45 6.12 -1.54 25.05
C ARG A 45 7.47 -2.25 25.13
N HIS A 46 7.71 -3.20 24.21
CA HIS A 46 8.99 -3.93 24.15
C HIS A 46 10.16 -2.98 23.87
N LEU A 47 9.97 -2.04 22.96
CA LEU A 47 11.00 -1.06 22.59
C LEU A 47 11.10 0.12 23.57
N GLY A 48 10.24 0.18 24.59
CA GLY A 48 10.22 1.25 25.58
C GLY A 48 9.88 2.63 25.00
N VAL A 49 9.03 2.67 23.95
CA VAL A 49 8.62 3.90 23.27
C VAL A 49 7.13 4.14 23.44
N HIS A 50 6.70 5.36 23.12
CA HIS A 50 5.29 5.74 23.16
C HIS A 50 4.49 5.03 22.04
N ASP A 51 3.21 4.70 22.29
CA ASP A 51 2.35 4.02 21.31
C ASP A 51 2.20 4.82 19.98
N ALA A 52 2.30 6.14 20.06
CA ALA A 52 2.32 7.00 18.86
C ALA A 52 3.52 6.73 17.96
N ASP A 53 4.63 6.21 18.50
CA ASP A 53 5.87 5.99 17.76
C ASP A 53 5.78 4.84 16.77
N VAL A 54 4.85 3.90 16.93
CA VAL A 54 4.63 2.83 15.95
C VAL A 54 4.14 3.36 14.59
N ASN A 55 3.57 4.56 14.55
CA ASN A 55 3.22 5.21 13.29
C ASN A 55 4.47 5.50 12.42
N TRP A 56 5.64 5.65 13.04
CA TRP A 56 6.90 5.81 12.32
C TRP A 56 7.37 4.52 11.66
N LEU A 57 7.03 3.36 12.23
CA LEU A 57 7.28 2.06 11.61
C LEU A 57 6.53 1.99 10.28
N GLU A 58 5.22 2.23 10.30
CA GLU A 58 4.38 2.23 9.10
C GLU A 58 4.79 3.34 8.12
N GLY A 59 4.98 4.56 8.60
CA GLY A 59 5.35 5.71 7.77
C GLY A 59 6.65 5.52 7.02
N THR A 60 7.72 5.08 7.70
CA THR A 60 9.03 4.85 7.08
C THR A 60 9.04 3.67 6.12
N GLN A 61 8.33 2.59 6.44
CA GLN A 61 8.18 1.44 5.57
C GLN A 61 7.45 1.82 4.26
N LEU A 62 6.33 2.53 4.37
CA LEU A 62 5.58 3.02 3.20
C LEU A 62 6.40 4.00 2.36
N MET A 63 7.16 4.90 3.01
CA MET A 63 8.01 5.86 2.32
C MET A 63 9.11 5.16 1.51
N LEU A 64 9.82 4.20 2.14
CA LEU A 64 10.83 3.40 1.45
C LEU A 64 10.22 2.57 0.32
N SER A 65 9.06 1.97 0.55
CA SER A 65 8.33 1.20 -0.47
C SER A 65 7.98 2.05 -1.69
N ALA A 66 7.52 3.28 -1.49
CA ALA A 66 7.19 4.21 -2.58
C ALA A 66 8.40 4.53 -3.46
N LEU A 67 9.61 4.55 -2.89
CA LEU A 67 10.86 4.76 -3.59
C LEU A 67 11.34 3.50 -4.32
N VAL A 68 11.27 2.35 -3.64
CA VAL A 68 11.88 1.09 -4.11
C VAL A 68 11.05 0.46 -5.23
N VAL A 69 9.72 0.59 -5.20
CA VAL A 69 8.83 -0.04 -6.18
C VAL A 69 9.16 0.36 -7.63
N PRO A 70 9.21 1.64 -8.02
CA PRO A 70 9.54 2.02 -9.40
C PRO A 70 10.98 1.65 -9.79
N ALA A 71 11.94 1.80 -8.85
CA ALA A 71 13.33 1.44 -9.11
C ALA A 71 13.51 -0.07 -9.38
N PHE A 72 12.91 -0.92 -8.55
CA PHE A 72 13.00 -2.38 -8.71
C PHE A 72 12.20 -2.91 -9.89
N ALA A 73 11.06 -2.29 -10.22
CA ALA A 73 10.34 -2.62 -11.45
C ALA A 73 11.22 -2.38 -12.68
N LYS A 74 11.88 -1.22 -12.75
CA LYS A 74 12.80 -0.87 -13.86
C LYS A 74 14.03 -1.79 -13.89
N LEU A 75 14.64 -2.08 -12.74
CA LEU A 75 15.74 -3.03 -12.63
C LEU A 75 15.30 -4.45 -13.06
N GLY A 76 14.07 -4.85 -12.75
CA GLY A 76 13.49 -6.12 -13.19
C GLY A 76 13.44 -6.23 -14.72
N ASP A 77 13.06 -5.15 -15.39
CA ASP A 77 13.09 -5.08 -16.87
C ASP A 77 14.52 -5.18 -17.44
N MET A 78 15.52 -4.62 -16.73
CA MET A 78 16.92 -4.58 -17.18
C MET A 78 17.69 -5.86 -16.90
N VAL A 79 17.50 -6.46 -15.73
CA VAL A 79 18.38 -7.54 -15.20
C VAL A 79 17.65 -8.88 -15.12
N GLY A 80 16.32 -8.85 -15.08
CA GLY A 80 15.44 -10.01 -14.94
C GLY A 80 14.57 -9.95 -13.69
N HIS A 81 13.31 -10.25 -13.86
CA HIS A 81 12.28 -10.11 -12.80
C HIS A 81 12.51 -11.10 -11.65
N LYS A 82 12.88 -12.37 -11.95
CA LYS A 82 13.21 -13.35 -10.90
C LYS A 82 14.41 -12.91 -10.06
N ARG A 83 15.47 -12.38 -10.71
CA ARG A 83 16.65 -11.92 -9.99
C ARG A 83 16.29 -10.83 -8.99
N MET A 84 15.44 -9.88 -9.41
CA MET A 84 14.97 -8.80 -8.54
C MET A 84 14.05 -9.32 -7.41
N LEU A 85 13.21 -10.33 -7.68
CA LEU A 85 12.43 -11.03 -6.65
C LEU A 85 13.34 -11.70 -5.62
N VAL A 86 14.38 -12.42 -6.04
CA VAL A 86 15.33 -13.06 -5.13
C VAL A 86 16.05 -12.03 -4.27
N ILE A 87 16.53 -10.92 -4.88
CA ILE A 87 17.26 -9.86 -4.16
C ILE A 87 16.34 -9.18 -3.15
N SER A 88 15.14 -8.75 -3.56
CA SER A 88 14.19 -8.08 -2.65
C SER A 88 13.75 -8.99 -1.52
N THR A 89 13.52 -10.29 -1.79
CA THR A 89 13.13 -11.25 -0.75
C THR A 89 14.28 -11.54 0.20
N ALA A 90 15.53 -11.61 -0.28
CA ALA A 90 16.70 -11.75 0.59
C ALA A 90 16.86 -10.54 1.52
N ILE A 91 16.68 -9.32 1.01
CA ILE A 91 16.71 -8.08 1.81
C ILE A 91 15.58 -8.10 2.86
N THR A 92 14.36 -8.43 2.45
CA THR A 92 13.21 -8.56 3.36
C THR A 92 13.45 -9.62 4.43
N ALA A 93 14.00 -10.78 4.07
CA ALA A 93 14.31 -11.86 5.01
C ALA A 93 15.35 -11.43 6.05
N ALA A 94 16.44 -10.81 5.59
CA ALA A 94 17.48 -10.30 6.48
C ALA A 94 16.93 -9.24 7.46
N ALA A 95 16.12 -8.30 6.97
CA ALA A 95 15.47 -7.29 7.80
C ALA A 95 14.49 -7.91 8.80
N SER A 96 13.65 -8.85 8.33
CA SER A 96 12.69 -9.54 9.20
C SER A 96 13.36 -10.34 10.33
N LEU A 97 14.53 -10.93 10.08
CA LEU A 97 15.29 -11.66 11.09
C LEU A 97 15.93 -10.75 12.15
N VAL A 98 16.09 -9.45 11.90
CA VAL A 98 16.59 -8.50 12.90
C VAL A 98 15.52 -8.17 13.95
N LEU A 99 14.25 -8.08 13.55
CA LEU A 99 13.15 -7.61 14.40
C LEU A 99 13.01 -8.39 15.73
N PRO A 100 13.08 -9.75 15.76
CA PRO A 100 12.95 -10.52 16.99
C PRO A 100 14.06 -10.32 18.02
N PHE A 101 15.22 -9.81 17.61
CA PHE A 101 16.45 -9.82 18.39
C PHE A 101 16.99 -8.43 18.74
N THR A 102 16.20 -7.37 18.52
CA THR A 102 16.62 -5.99 18.84
C THR A 102 15.65 -5.32 19.79
N ASP A 103 16.22 -4.68 20.83
CA ASP A 103 15.51 -3.83 21.79
C ASP A 103 15.68 -2.33 21.44
N SER A 104 16.45 -2.01 20.40
CA SER A 104 16.70 -0.62 19.97
C SER A 104 15.63 -0.18 18.98
N PHE A 105 14.87 0.87 19.32
CA PHE A 105 13.88 1.46 18.41
C PHE A 105 14.48 1.88 17.06
N ALA A 106 15.68 2.47 17.05
CA ALA A 106 16.32 2.90 15.81
C ALA A 106 16.68 1.73 14.89
N VAL A 107 17.20 0.63 15.45
CA VAL A 107 17.51 -0.60 14.69
C VAL A 107 16.23 -1.27 14.22
N PHE A 108 15.22 -1.36 15.08
CA PHE A 108 13.91 -1.92 14.74
C PHE A 108 13.25 -1.11 13.61
N LEU A 109 13.23 0.23 13.71
CA LEU A 109 12.71 1.14 12.70
C LEU A 109 13.40 0.97 11.35
N ALA A 110 14.75 0.90 11.34
CA ALA A 110 15.51 0.67 10.13
C ALA A 110 15.22 -0.69 9.50
N ALA A 111 15.19 -1.76 10.30
CA ALA A 111 14.85 -3.11 9.84
C ALA A 111 13.41 -3.17 9.32
N TRP A 112 12.44 -2.55 10.02
CA TRP A 112 11.05 -2.48 9.59
C TRP A 112 10.90 -1.72 8.27
N ALA A 113 11.56 -0.57 8.11
CA ALA A 113 11.57 0.16 6.86
C ALA A 113 12.12 -0.69 5.70
N ILE A 114 13.27 -1.36 5.91
CA ILE A 114 13.90 -2.24 4.91
C ILE A 114 13.02 -3.46 4.61
N GLN A 115 12.28 -3.99 5.58
CA GLN A 115 11.31 -5.05 5.33
C GLN A 115 10.31 -4.64 4.24
N GLY A 116 10.00 -3.36 4.10
CA GLY A 116 9.12 -2.79 3.06
C GLY A 116 9.51 -3.11 1.61
N PHE A 117 10.67 -3.73 1.37
CA PHE A 117 11.03 -4.26 0.04
C PHE A 117 10.08 -5.36 -0.46
N TYR A 118 9.29 -6.00 0.41
CA TYR A 118 8.29 -6.98 -0.03
C TYR A 118 7.21 -6.38 -0.96
N VAL A 119 6.96 -5.09 -0.87
CA VAL A 119 5.92 -4.41 -1.68
C VAL A 119 6.23 -4.46 -3.19
N VAL A 120 7.51 -4.70 -3.58
CA VAL A 120 7.88 -4.85 -5.00
C VAL A 120 7.50 -6.21 -5.59
N TRP A 121 7.11 -7.20 -4.78
CA TRP A 121 6.90 -8.57 -5.26
C TRP A 121 5.76 -8.63 -6.27
N LEU A 122 4.58 -8.13 -5.94
CA LEU A 122 3.42 -8.15 -6.85
C LEU A 122 3.69 -7.51 -8.22
N PRO A 123 4.26 -6.30 -8.33
CA PRO A 123 4.66 -5.73 -9.61
C PRO A 123 5.63 -6.61 -10.41
N LEU A 124 6.66 -7.15 -9.77
CA LEU A 124 7.64 -8.01 -10.41
C LEU A 124 7.04 -9.34 -10.88
N GLU A 125 6.13 -9.91 -10.09
CA GLU A 125 5.42 -11.15 -10.44
C GLU A 125 4.49 -10.97 -11.63
N ILE A 126 3.74 -9.89 -11.67
CA ILE A 126 2.86 -9.57 -12.81
C ILE A 126 3.72 -9.38 -14.08
N ALA A 127 4.85 -8.66 -13.96
CA ALA A 127 5.77 -8.46 -15.08
C ALA A 127 6.42 -9.78 -15.54
N LEU A 128 6.78 -10.67 -14.59
CA LEU A 128 7.29 -12.01 -14.90
C LEU A 128 6.26 -12.86 -15.67
N ILE A 129 5.01 -12.89 -15.21
CA ILE A 129 3.90 -13.61 -15.87
C ILE A 129 3.65 -13.03 -17.25
N TRP A 130 3.61 -11.68 -17.37
CA TRP A 130 3.45 -10.98 -18.64
C TRP A 130 4.57 -11.31 -19.64
N SER A 131 5.81 -11.34 -19.22
CA SER A 131 6.96 -11.71 -20.04
C SER A 131 6.87 -13.17 -20.49
N ARG A 132 6.52 -14.10 -19.61
CA ARG A 132 6.44 -15.54 -19.92
C ARG A 132 5.24 -15.90 -20.80
N SER A 133 4.15 -15.15 -20.74
CA SER A 133 2.98 -15.33 -21.59
C SER A 133 3.10 -14.69 -22.97
N ARG A 134 4.26 -14.07 -23.30
CA ARG A 134 4.48 -13.27 -24.52
C ARG A 134 4.12 -14.01 -25.84
N ARG A 135 4.29 -15.33 -25.89
CA ARG A 135 3.98 -16.18 -27.07
C ARG A 135 2.62 -16.88 -27.01
N MET A 136 1.80 -16.58 -25.99
CA MET A 136 0.51 -17.24 -25.80
C MET A 136 -0.63 -16.38 -26.34
N GLU A 137 -1.61 -16.99 -27.00
CA GLU A 137 -2.87 -16.33 -27.36
C GLU A 137 -3.64 -15.95 -26.08
N GLY A 138 -4.23 -14.76 -26.04
CA GLY A 138 -4.94 -14.26 -24.87
C GLY A 138 -4.04 -13.85 -23.70
N ARG A 139 -2.79 -13.43 -23.97
CA ARG A 139 -1.81 -13.00 -22.98
C ARG A 139 -2.37 -12.04 -21.93
N SER A 140 -3.13 -11.02 -22.33
CA SER A 140 -3.74 -10.06 -21.41
C SER A 140 -4.72 -10.72 -20.45
N THR A 141 -5.57 -11.61 -20.95
CA THR A 141 -6.55 -12.35 -20.13
C THR A 141 -5.86 -13.32 -19.15
N ILE A 142 -4.79 -13.99 -19.61
CA ILE A 142 -4.00 -14.90 -18.76
C ILE A 142 -3.34 -14.12 -17.63
N THR A 143 -2.69 -12.99 -17.95
CA THR A 143 -2.04 -12.14 -16.94
C THR A 143 -3.06 -11.54 -15.96
N ALA A 144 -4.21 -11.06 -16.45
CA ALA A 144 -5.27 -10.52 -15.59
C ALA A 144 -5.84 -11.56 -14.63
N ARG A 145 -6.06 -12.79 -15.09
CA ARG A 145 -6.53 -13.89 -14.22
C ARG A 145 -5.48 -14.29 -13.18
N ALA A 146 -4.21 -14.37 -13.59
CA ALA A 146 -3.12 -14.66 -12.68
C ALA A 146 -2.98 -13.54 -11.63
N ALA A 147 -2.99 -12.28 -12.04
CA ALA A 147 -2.96 -11.14 -11.11
C ALA A 147 -4.13 -11.17 -10.11
N GLY A 148 -5.34 -11.49 -10.55
CA GLY A 148 -6.50 -11.67 -9.65
C GLY A 148 -6.28 -12.78 -8.63
N PHE A 149 -5.66 -13.90 -9.03
CA PHE A 149 -5.33 -15.00 -8.12
C PHE A 149 -4.23 -14.61 -7.12
N LEU A 150 -3.20 -13.87 -7.56
CA LEU A 150 -2.15 -13.36 -6.69
C LEU A 150 -2.70 -12.38 -5.64
N VAL A 151 -3.55 -11.45 -6.06
CA VAL A 151 -4.22 -10.52 -5.13
C VAL A 151 -5.10 -11.27 -4.13
N ALA A 152 -5.84 -12.30 -4.56
CA ALA A 152 -6.63 -13.13 -3.64
C ALA A 152 -5.75 -13.87 -2.63
N ALA A 153 -4.56 -14.35 -3.03
CA ALA A 153 -3.58 -14.95 -2.13
C ALA A 153 -3.04 -13.92 -1.12
N LEU A 154 -2.72 -12.71 -1.59
CA LEU A 154 -2.27 -11.59 -0.75
C LEU A 154 -3.30 -11.24 0.33
N GLU A 155 -4.55 -11.02 -0.06
CA GLU A 155 -5.62 -10.66 0.87
C GLU A 155 -5.93 -11.80 1.87
N SER A 156 -5.87 -13.05 1.40
CA SER A 156 -6.00 -14.22 2.28
C SER A 156 -4.85 -14.28 3.29
N GLY A 157 -3.63 -13.98 2.83
CA GLY A 157 -2.45 -13.88 3.70
C GLY A 157 -2.61 -12.78 4.75
N ALA A 158 -3.13 -11.62 4.38
CA ALA A 158 -3.33 -10.50 5.29
C ALA A 158 -4.36 -10.83 6.40
N ILE A 159 -5.48 -11.45 6.03
CA ILE A 159 -6.51 -11.88 7.00
C ILE A 159 -5.94 -12.95 7.95
N ILE A 160 -5.35 -14.01 7.39
CA ILE A 160 -4.79 -15.11 8.18
C ILE A 160 -3.64 -14.59 9.04
N GLY A 161 -2.77 -13.75 8.48
CA GLY A 161 -1.68 -13.11 9.19
C GLY A 161 -2.15 -12.32 10.39
N ALA A 162 -3.13 -11.44 10.23
CA ALA A 162 -3.70 -10.66 11.32
C ALA A 162 -4.27 -11.56 12.43
N LEU A 163 -5.09 -12.54 12.07
CA LEU A 163 -5.72 -13.45 13.03
C LEU A 163 -4.68 -14.29 13.79
N VAL A 164 -3.71 -14.85 13.07
CA VAL A 164 -2.63 -15.66 13.68
C VAL A 164 -1.73 -14.78 14.55
N GLY A 165 -1.35 -13.59 14.08
CA GLY A 165 -0.53 -12.65 14.85
C GLY A 165 -1.20 -12.23 16.16
N GLY A 166 -2.50 -11.85 16.08
CA GLY A 166 -3.28 -11.49 17.27
C GLY A 166 -3.48 -12.64 18.26
N MET A 167 -3.64 -13.87 17.77
CA MET A 167 -3.74 -15.05 18.64
C MET A 167 -2.40 -15.39 19.29
N LEU A 168 -1.30 -15.29 18.54
CA LEU A 168 0.03 -15.66 19.07
C LEU A 168 0.54 -14.66 20.09
N ILE A 169 0.29 -13.36 19.93
CA ILE A 169 0.76 -12.33 20.85
C ILE A 169 0.10 -12.44 22.23
N ASP A 170 -1.13 -12.94 22.29
CA ASP A 170 -1.83 -13.18 23.55
C ASP A 170 -1.27 -14.42 24.30
N SER A 171 -0.46 -15.27 23.66
CA SER A 171 -0.05 -16.58 24.20
C SER A 171 1.45 -16.78 24.28
N LEU A 172 2.25 -16.08 23.49
CA LEU A 172 3.69 -16.31 23.33
C LEU A 172 4.50 -15.02 23.56
N PRO A 173 5.77 -15.15 23.97
CA PRO A 173 6.68 -14.01 24.05
C PRO A 173 6.87 -13.33 22.68
N LEU A 174 6.94 -12.00 22.67
CA LEU A 174 7.00 -11.19 21.44
C LEU A 174 8.10 -11.64 20.46
N TRP A 175 9.29 -11.99 20.95
CA TRP A 175 10.39 -12.40 20.08
C TRP A 175 10.05 -13.68 19.27
N ILE A 176 9.30 -14.64 19.85
CA ILE A 176 8.82 -15.82 19.11
C ILE A 176 7.78 -15.41 18.08
N VAL A 177 6.86 -14.52 18.46
CA VAL A 177 5.82 -14.04 17.57
C VAL A 177 6.44 -13.31 16.36
N LEU A 178 7.44 -12.47 16.58
CA LEU A 178 8.14 -11.77 15.49
C LEU A 178 9.00 -12.72 14.61
N LEU A 179 9.45 -13.85 15.16
CA LEU A 179 10.23 -14.83 14.41
C LEU A 179 9.38 -15.60 13.38
N VAL A 180 8.08 -15.79 13.62
CA VAL A 180 7.18 -16.54 12.73
C VAL A 180 7.15 -15.97 11.31
N PRO A 181 6.82 -14.67 11.07
CA PRO A 181 6.85 -14.10 9.74
C PRO A 181 8.26 -14.05 9.15
N ALA A 182 9.30 -13.87 9.96
CA ALA A 182 10.68 -13.89 9.50
C ALA A 182 11.04 -15.23 8.86
N LEU A 183 10.70 -16.34 9.52
CA LEU A 183 10.91 -17.70 8.99
C LEU A 183 10.07 -17.96 7.74
N LEU A 184 8.83 -17.43 7.67
CA LEU A 184 7.99 -17.54 6.48
C LEU A 184 8.63 -16.82 5.29
N VAL A 185 9.24 -15.64 5.49
CA VAL A 185 9.96 -14.92 4.44
C VAL A 185 11.21 -15.67 3.99
N VAL A 186 11.93 -16.30 4.92
CA VAL A 186 13.07 -17.19 4.59
C VAL A 186 12.60 -18.36 3.74
N ALA A 187 11.49 -19.01 4.10
CA ALA A 187 10.91 -20.08 3.28
C ALA A 187 10.51 -19.55 1.89
N CYS A 188 9.90 -18.37 1.83
CA CYS A 188 9.53 -17.69 0.59
C CYS A 188 10.76 -17.45 -0.31
N PHE A 189 11.90 -17.03 0.26
CA PHE A 189 13.15 -16.88 -0.48
C PHE A 189 13.57 -18.20 -1.18
N PHE A 190 13.53 -19.31 -0.49
CA PHE A 190 13.86 -20.61 -1.08
C PHE A 190 12.84 -21.06 -2.13
N VAL A 191 11.55 -20.77 -1.93
CA VAL A 191 10.50 -21.04 -2.93
C VAL A 191 10.77 -20.27 -4.23
N ILE A 192 11.13 -19.01 -4.15
CA ILE A 192 11.48 -18.21 -5.34
C ILE A 192 12.76 -18.76 -5.99
N LEU A 193 13.79 -19.03 -5.18
CA LEU A 193 15.10 -19.45 -5.67
C LEU A 193 15.00 -20.74 -6.49
N PHE A 194 14.27 -21.74 -6.01
CA PHE A 194 14.16 -23.06 -6.61
C PHE A 194 12.90 -23.27 -7.48
N GLY A 195 11.77 -22.63 -7.13
CA GLY A 195 10.49 -22.86 -7.79
C GLY A 195 10.22 -21.95 -9.00
N VAL A 196 10.74 -20.72 -8.97
CA VAL A 196 10.50 -19.73 -10.03
C VAL A 196 11.65 -19.74 -11.04
N LYS A 197 11.31 -19.73 -12.32
CA LYS A 197 12.30 -19.61 -13.41
C LYS A 197 12.32 -18.19 -13.95
N GLU A 198 13.47 -17.73 -14.43
CA GLU A 198 13.65 -16.38 -14.98
C GLU A 198 12.83 -16.14 -16.25
N SER A 199 12.57 -14.88 -16.56
CA SER A 199 12.01 -14.43 -17.85
C SER A 199 12.94 -14.76 -19.01
N PRO A 200 12.40 -15.09 -20.19
CA PRO A 200 13.25 -15.50 -21.33
C PRO A 200 14.21 -14.42 -21.80
N GLU A 201 13.84 -13.15 -21.74
CA GLU A 201 14.65 -12.01 -22.22
C GLU A 201 14.36 -10.75 -21.40
N PRO A 202 15.40 -10.04 -20.90
CA PRO A 202 15.27 -8.69 -20.39
C PRO A 202 14.80 -7.75 -21.49
N THR A 203 13.93 -6.80 -21.15
CA THR A 203 13.42 -5.82 -22.14
C THR A 203 14.37 -4.65 -22.35
N GLY A 204 15.42 -4.53 -21.52
CA GLY A 204 16.37 -3.43 -21.54
C GLY A 204 15.80 -2.17 -20.88
N GLY A 205 16.49 -1.06 -21.03
CA GLY A 205 16.15 0.24 -20.44
C GLY A 205 17.34 0.84 -19.70
N ARG A 206 17.16 2.03 -19.15
CA ARG A 206 18.17 2.70 -18.31
C ARG A 206 17.50 3.17 -17.02
N LEU A 207 18.17 2.97 -15.89
CA LEU A 207 17.72 3.53 -14.63
C LEU A 207 18.05 5.03 -14.62
N ASP A 208 17.06 5.85 -14.30
CA ASP A 208 17.29 7.27 -14.06
C ASP A 208 17.91 7.45 -12.65
N ASN A 209 19.22 7.39 -12.59
CA ASN A 209 19.97 7.54 -11.34
C ASN A 209 19.82 8.95 -10.74
N VAL A 210 19.67 9.98 -11.59
CA VAL A 210 19.53 11.37 -11.12
C VAL A 210 18.14 11.57 -10.53
N GLY A 211 17.09 11.15 -11.23
CA GLY A 211 15.72 11.16 -10.70
C GLY A 211 15.61 10.38 -9.39
N LEU A 212 16.21 9.17 -9.33
CA LEU A 212 16.24 8.35 -8.12
C LEU A 212 16.94 9.06 -6.94
N VAL A 213 18.08 9.70 -7.16
CA VAL A 213 18.80 10.46 -6.11
C VAL A 213 17.99 11.66 -5.66
N LEU A 214 17.41 12.44 -6.58
CA LEU A 214 16.62 13.62 -6.26
C LEU A 214 15.39 13.28 -5.42
N ILE A 215 14.62 12.25 -5.82
CA ILE A 215 13.44 11.84 -5.05
C ILE A 215 13.84 11.23 -3.70
N SER A 216 14.95 10.48 -3.64
CA SER A 216 15.47 9.94 -2.38
C SER A 216 15.84 11.06 -1.41
N LEU A 217 16.55 12.08 -1.86
CA LEU A 217 16.90 13.24 -1.03
C LEU A 217 15.66 14.01 -0.57
N ALA A 218 14.66 14.17 -1.45
CA ALA A 218 13.40 14.81 -1.10
C ALA A 218 12.67 14.04 0.01
N LEU A 219 12.55 12.72 -0.12
CA LEU A 219 11.86 11.87 0.86
C LEU A 219 12.63 11.80 2.19
N VAL A 220 13.95 11.66 2.15
CA VAL A 220 14.79 11.63 3.36
C VAL A 220 14.74 12.98 4.10
N ALA A 221 14.82 14.10 3.39
CA ALA A 221 14.69 15.42 4.00
C ALA A 221 13.30 15.62 4.60
N PHE A 222 12.24 15.24 3.86
CA PHE A 222 10.86 15.36 4.33
C PHE A 222 10.61 14.52 5.58
N THR A 223 10.95 13.22 5.54
CA THR A 223 10.78 12.31 6.67
C THR A 223 11.66 12.69 7.86
N GLY A 224 12.90 13.12 7.59
CA GLY A 224 13.81 13.62 8.61
C GLY A 224 13.28 14.89 9.29
N GLY A 225 12.72 15.83 8.53
CA GLY A 225 12.08 17.03 9.06
C GLY A 225 10.87 16.69 9.96
N LEU A 226 9.99 15.77 9.52
CA LEU A 226 8.89 15.29 10.36
C LEU A 226 9.41 14.57 11.62
N SER A 227 10.51 13.81 11.52
CA SER A 227 11.14 13.18 12.69
C SER A 227 11.69 14.21 13.70
N LEU A 228 12.25 15.31 13.22
CA LEU A 228 12.67 16.43 14.08
C LEU A 228 11.46 17.11 14.75
N LEU A 229 10.34 17.28 14.03
CA LEU A 229 9.08 17.78 14.63
C LEU A 229 8.58 16.87 15.74
N ARG A 230 8.70 15.55 15.58
CA ARG A 230 8.38 14.59 16.63
C ARG A 230 9.27 14.77 17.86
N LEU A 231 10.59 14.89 17.66
CA LEU A 231 11.56 14.91 18.75
C LEU A 231 11.61 16.27 19.48
N ASN A 232 11.54 17.36 18.73
CA ASN A 232 11.74 18.71 19.24
C ASN A 232 10.42 19.48 19.42
N GLY A 233 9.32 18.93 18.91
CA GLY A 233 8.01 19.57 18.95
C GLY A 233 7.75 20.54 17.78
N PRO A 234 6.49 20.99 17.62
CA PRO A 234 6.08 21.81 16.47
C PRO A 234 6.63 23.26 16.52
N ALA A 235 7.24 23.67 17.62
CA ALA A 235 7.85 24.99 17.76
C ALA A 235 9.30 25.07 17.19
N ASP A 236 9.90 23.93 16.82
CA ASP A 236 11.27 23.90 16.27
C ASP A 236 11.31 24.42 14.82
N PRO A 237 11.96 25.59 14.56
CA PRO A 237 12.06 26.14 13.21
C PRO A 237 12.95 25.28 12.29
N VAL A 238 13.96 24.58 12.84
CA VAL A 238 14.85 23.72 12.05
C VAL A 238 14.09 22.54 11.48
N ALA A 239 13.21 21.95 12.26
CA ALA A 239 12.36 20.86 11.82
C ALA A 239 11.47 21.27 10.62
N TRP A 240 10.87 22.46 10.69
CA TRP A 240 10.08 23.01 9.58
C TRP A 240 10.93 23.35 8.35
N LEU A 241 12.14 23.88 8.54
CA LEU A 241 13.06 24.15 7.43
C LEU A 241 13.47 22.87 6.70
N VAL A 242 13.78 21.79 7.42
CA VAL A 242 14.15 20.51 6.83
C VAL A 242 12.94 19.87 6.12
N THR A 243 11.76 19.94 6.73
CA THR A 243 10.51 19.47 6.09
C THR A 243 10.23 20.25 4.80
N ALA A 244 10.32 21.58 4.84
CA ALA A 244 10.13 22.43 3.67
C ALA A 244 11.18 22.15 2.57
N LEU A 245 12.44 21.91 2.95
CA LEU A 245 13.49 21.49 2.02
C LEU A 245 13.11 20.20 1.30
N GLY A 246 12.58 19.19 2.01
CA GLY A 246 12.10 17.96 1.42
C GLY A 246 10.99 18.20 0.37
N VAL A 247 10.02 19.05 0.69
CA VAL A 247 8.96 19.46 -0.25
C VAL A 247 9.55 20.21 -1.46
N LEU A 248 10.45 21.15 -1.23
CA LEU A 248 11.08 21.93 -2.30
C LEU A 248 11.93 21.07 -3.24
N LEU A 249 12.59 20.02 -2.74
CA LEU A 249 13.39 19.10 -3.56
C LEU A 249 12.55 18.29 -4.55
N VAL A 250 11.23 18.19 -4.36
CA VAL A 250 10.32 17.62 -5.37
C VAL A 250 10.30 18.47 -6.65
N VAL A 251 10.57 19.78 -6.57
CA VAL A 251 10.59 20.67 -7.75
C VAL A 251 11.71 20.30 -8.71
N PRO A 252 13.01 20.25 -8.31
CA PRO A 252 14.09 19.85 -9.22
C PRO A 252 13.89 18.39 -9.70
N PHE A 253 13.37 17.49 -8.89
CA PHE A 253 12.98 16.15 -9.33
C PHE A 253 11.95 16.23 -10.48
N ALA A 254 10.83 16.94 -10.29
CA ALA A 254 9.80 17.06 -11.31
C ALA A 254 10.31 17.73 -12.60
N LEU A 255 11.18 18.74 -12.48
CA LEU A 255 11.80 19.41 -13.64
C LEU A 255 12.76 18.50 -14.39
N TRP A 256 13.49 17.62 -13.69
CA TRP A 256 14.35 16.62 -14.28
C TRP A 256 13.55 15.57 -15.04
N GLU A 257 12.54 14.96 -14.40
CA GLU A 257 11.65 13.94 -14.98
C GLU A 257 10.90 14.46 -16.22
N LEU A 258 10.52 15.75 -16.23
CA LEU A 258 9.88 16.38 -17.39
C LEU A 258 10.79 16.47 -18.62
N ARG A 259 12.11 16.44 -18.43
CA ARG A 259 13.10 16.57 -19.51
C ARG A 259 13.75 15.24 -19.90
N HIS A 260 13.55 14.20 -19.07
CA HIS A 260 14.14 12.89 -19.29
C HIS A 260 13.28 12.04 -20.24
N ASP A 261 13.92 11.32 -21.18
CA ASP A 261 13.20 10.51 -22.18
C ASP A 261 12.64 9.20 -21.59
N ASP A 262 13.33 8.64 -20.57
CA ASP A 262 12.95 7.41 -19.89
C ASP A 262 12.87 7.66 -18.37
N PRO A 263 11.84 8.46 -17.93
CA PRO A 263 11.73 8.91 -16.54
C PRO A 263 11.46 7.76 -15.58
N LEU A 264 11.89 7.92 -14.31
CA LEU A 264 11.56 7.01 -13.23
C LEU A 264 10.05 7.08 -12.93
N ILE A 265 9.52 8.30 -12.91
CA ILE A 265 8.09 8.60 -12.70
C ILE A 265 7.67 9.61 -13.75
N ASP A 266 6.75 9.25 -14.65
CA ASP A 266 6.25 10.19 -15.67
C ASP A 266 5.33 11.25 -15.03
N VAL A 267 5.93 12.35 -14.58
CA VAL A 267 5.22 13.46 -13.95
C VAL A 267 4.26 14.20 -14.90
N ARG A 268 4.38 13.99 -16.24
CA ARG A 268 3.46 14.57 -17.24
C ARG A 268 2.05 14.03 -17.04
N MET A 269 1.90 12.80 -16.52
CA MET A 269 0.61 12.19 -16.23
C MET A 269 -0.20 12.96 -15.19
N PHE A 270 0.44 13.63 -14.22
CA PHE A 270 -0.26 14.45 -13.22
C PHE A 270 -0.91 15.70 -13.81
N ARG A 271 -0.45 16.16 -14.98
CA ARG A 271 -1.04 17.31 -15.68
C ARG A 271 -2.25 16.92 -16.55
N SER A 272 -2.48 15.63 -16.75
CA SER A 272 -3.64 15.15 -17.50
C SER A 272 -4.94 15.44 -16.72
N PRO A 273 -5.94 16.12 -17.34
CA PRO A 273 -7.22 16.38 -16.67
C PRO A 273 -7.97 15.10 -16.28
N ALA A 274 -7.69 13.98 -16.94
CA ALA A 274 -8.29 12.67 -16.65
C ALA A 274 -7.55 11.91 -15.56
N LEU A 275 -6.21 11.97 -15.54
CA LEU A 275 -5.37 11.19 -14.61
C LEU A 275 -5.07 11.94 -13.31
N GLY A 276 -4.82 13.25 -13.37
CA GLY A 276 -4.45 14.05 -12.21
C GLY A 276 -5.41 13.91 -11.02
N PRO A 277 -6.73 14.10 -11.23
CA PRO A 277 -7.71 13.90 -10.15
C PRO A 277 -7.77 12.45 -9.63
N VAL A 278 -7.52 11.42 -10.47
CA VAL A 278 -7.48 10.02 -10.04
C VAL A 278 -6.28 9.79 -9.12
N PHE A 279 -5.09 10.30 -9.48
CA PHE A 279 -3.91 10.21 -8.64
C PHE A 279 -4.07 10.96 -7.31
N LEU A 280 -4.62 12.17 -7.35
CA LEU A 280 -4.89 12.93 -6.13
C LEU A 280 -5.89 12.19 -5.23
N THR A 281 -6.95 11.63 -5.79
CA THR A 281 -7.90 10.77 -5.05
C THR A 281 -7.19 9.57 -4.45
N ALA A 282 -6.27 8.91 -5.19
CA ALA A 282 -5.50 7.79 -4.66
C ALA A 282 -4.61 8.21 -3.47
N GLY A 283 -3.96 9.36 -3.53
CA GLY A 283 -3.18 9.91 -2.43
C GLY A 283 -4.01 10.18 -1.18
N LEU A 284 -5.15 10.87 -1.34
CA LEU A 284 -6.09 11.13 -0.25
C LEU A 284 -6.69 9.85 0.34
N PHE A 285 -6.96 8.86 -0.51
CA PHE A 285 -7.38 7.53 -0.09
C PHE A 285 -6.28 6.82 0.72
N GLY A 286 -5.01 6.98 0.33
CA GLY A 286 -3.86 6.48 1.08
C GLY A 286 -3.80 7.05 2.50
N VAL A 287 -4.06 8.35 2.67
CA VAL A 287 -4.17 9.00 3.99
C VAL A 287 -5.17 8.29 4.88
N SER A 288 -6.36 8.02 4.35
CA SER A 288 -7.47 7.42 5.12
C SER A 288 -7.24 5.94 5.44
N VAL A 289 -6.70 5.16 4.49
CA VAL A 289 -6.66 3.68 4.61
C VAL A 289 -5.35 3.19 5.18
N LEU A 290 -4.21 3.70 4.69
CA LEU A 290 -2.90 3.27 5.16
C LEU A 290 -2.48 4.02 6.42
N GLY A 291 -2.71 5.34 6.48
CA GLY A 291 -2.33 6.15 7.63
C GLY A 291 -3.11 5.83 8.91
N ALA A 292 -4.35 5.34 8.80
CA ALA A 292 -5.19 5.04 9.95
C ALA A 292 -4.94 3.66 10.59
N GLN A 293 -4.12 2.78 10.01
CA GLN A 293 -3.94 1.40 10.49
C GLN A 293 -3.33 1.35 11.89
N ALA A 294 -2.20 2.01 12.10
CA ALA A 294 -1.55 2.03 13.40
C ALA A 294 -2.40 2.76 14.47
N PRO A 295 -2.99 3.95 14.21
CA PRO A 295 -3.91 4.58 15.15
C PRO A 295 -5.10 3.71 15.54
N LEU A 296 -5.69 2.96 14.60
CA LEU A 296 -6.80 2.05 14.92
C LEU A 296 -6.37 0.94 15.89
N SER A 297 -5.21 0.35 15.63
CA SER A 297 -4.67 -0.73 16.48
C SER A 297 -4.35 -0.22 17.88
N THR A 298 -3.64 0.91 18.01
CA THR A 298 -3.28 1.47 19.32
C THR A 298 -4.51 1.95 20.08
N PHE A 299 -5.51 2.57 19.42
CA PHE A 299 -6.78 2.93 20.06
C PHE A 299 -7.52 1.70 20.61
N ALA A 300 -7.62 0.63 19.83
CA ALA A 300 -8.30 -0.59 20.27
C ALA A 300 -7.61 -1.23 21.50
N ARG A 301 -6.28 -1.15 21.57
CA ARG A 301 -5.47 -1.70 22.66
C ARG A 301 -5.38 -0.80 23.91
N THR A 302 -5.74 0.48 23.78
CA THR A 302 -5.71 1.44 24.91
C THR A 302 -6.72 1.03 25.98
N ASP A 303 -6.26 1.00 27.24
CA ASP A 303 -7.06 0.61 28.41
C ASP A 303 -8.02 1.74 28.83
N PRO A 304 -9.35 1.55 28.72
CA PRO A 304 -10.32 2.57 29.06
C PRO A 304 -10.39 2.87 30.57
N GLU A 305 -9.98 1.94 31.44
CA GLU A 305 -9.99 2.18 32.90
C GLU A 305 -8.88 3.14 33.30
N THR A 306 -7.71 3.02 32.66
CA THR A 306 -6.54 3.86 32.96
C THR A 306 -6.62 5.23 32.25
N TYR A 307 -7.05 5.27 30.99
CA TYR A 307 -6.95 6.46 30.14
C TYR A 307 -8.29 7.16 29.88
N GLY A 308 -9.42 6.55 30.23
CA GLY A 308 -10.77 7.09 30.02
C GLY A 308 -11.29 6.95 28.58
N TYR A 309 -10.55 6.30 27.70
CA TYR A 309 -10.90 5.99 26.30
C TYR A 309 -10.18 4.74 25.83
N GLY A 310 -10.55 4.24 24.65
CA GLY A 310 -10.03 2.98 24.12
C GLY A 310 -10.99 1.83 24.34
N LEU A 311 -10.59 0.62 23.96
CA LEU A 311 -11.43 -0.58 24.08
C LEU A 311 -10.83 -1.65 24.99
N GLY A 312 -9.55 -1.54 25.38
CA GLY A 312 -8.85 -2.53 26.20
C GLY A 312 -8.81 -3.92 25.55
N THR A 313 -8.77 -4.00 24.23
CA THR A 313 -8.84 -5.27 23.50
C THR A 313 -7.57 -6.09 23.66
N THR A 314 -7.71 -7.43 23.59
CA THR A 314 -6.60 -8.35 23.43
C THR A 314 -6.06 -8.29 21.98
N GLY A 315 -4.90 -8.88 21.72
CA GLY A 315 -4.35 -8.99 20.36
C GLY A 315 -5.31 -9.68 19.42
N PHE A 316 -5.94 -10.78 19.86
CA PHE A 316 -6.93 -11.50 19.06
C PHE A 316 -8.19 -10.67 18.76
N GLN A 317 -8.72 -9.93 19.75
CA GLN A 317 -9.87 -9.05 19.53
C GLN A 317 -9.55 -7.92 18.57
N THR A 318 -8.34 -7.33 18.65
CA THR A 318 -7.87 -6.33 17.67
C THR A 318 -7.77 -6.93 16.27
N SER A 319 -7.27 -8.16 16.15
CA SER A 319 -7.19 -8.85 14.85
C SER A 319 -8.55 -9.14 14.23
N LEU A 320 -9.58 -9.37 15.04
CA LEU A 320 -10.95 -9.51 14.53
C LEU A 320 -11.49 -8.20 13.94
N ILE A 321 -11.19 -7.04 14.52
CA ILE A 321 -11.55 -5.72 13.95
C ILE A 321 -10.90 -5.57 12.57
N ILE A 322 -9.61 -5.90 12.46
CA ILE A 322 -8.85 -5.84 11.20
C ILE A 322 -9.40 -6.85 10.20
N GLY A 323 -9.67 -8.08 10.62
CA GLY A 323 -10.25 -9.12 9.77
C GLY A 323 -11.62 -8.75 9.20
N VAL A 324 -12.50 -8.19 10.02
CA VAL A 324 -13.82 -7.69 9.58
C VAL A 324 -13.66 -6.55 8.56
N TYR A 325 -12.74 -5.61 8.80
CA TYR A 325 -12.42 -4.56 7.84
C TYR A 325 -11.95 -5.13 6.51
N LEU A 326 -11.02 -6.09 6.49
CA LEU A 326 -10.50 -6.72 5.27
C LEU A 326 -11.60 -7.50 4.52
N ILE A 327 -12.46 -8.24 5.24
CA ILE A 327 -13.61 -8.93 4.63
C ILE A 327 -14.58 -7.93 4.01
N ALA A 328 -14.88 -6.83 4.70
CA ALA A 328 -15.73 -5.77 4.17
C ALA A 328 -15.08 -5.12 2.93
N MET A 329 -13.76 -4.93 2.93
CA MET A 329 -12.99 -4.40 1.80
C MET A 329 -13.08 -5.34 0.58
N ILE A 330 -12.88 -6.64 0.75
CA ILE A 330 -13.05 -7.63 -0.32
C ILE A 330 -14.50 -7.59 -0.85
N THR A 331 -15.47 -7.51 0.05
CA THR A 331 -16.89 -7.41 -0.33
C THR A 331 -17.17 -6.15 -1.16
N GLY A 332 -16.66 -5.00 -0.73
CA GLY A 332 -16.77 -3.74 -1.47
C GLY A 332 -16.15 -3.80 -2.86
N ALA A 333 -14.96 -4.41 -2.97
CA ALA A 333 -14.28 -4.63 -4.26
C ALA A 333 -15.08 -5.52 -5.20
N LEU A 334 -15.69 -6.60 -4.69
CA LEU A 334 -16.53 -7.52 -5.48
C LEU A 334 -17.87 -6.89 -5.87
N LEU A 335 -18.45 -6.06 -5.04
CA LEU A 335 -19.71 -5.37 -5.31
C LEU A 335 -19.53 -4.18 -6.28
N TYR A 336 -18.35 -3.61 -6.37
CA TYR A 336 -18.07 -2.44 -7.22
C TYR A 336 -18.54 -2.62 -8.68
N PRO A 337 -18.17 -3.71 -9.41
CA PRO A 337 -18.59 -3.88 -10.80
C PRO A 337 -20.11 -4.00 -10.97
N LEU A 338 -20.79 -4.60 -9.99
CA LEU A 338 -22.25 -4.75 -10.01
C LEU A 338 -22.92 -3.40 -9.82
N ILE A 339 -22.51 -2.63 -8.80
CA ILE A 339 -23.08 -1.31 -8.51
C ILE A 339 -22.76 -0.33 -9.65
N ALA A 340 -21.55 -0.38 -10.20
CA ALA A 340 -21.13 0.47 -11.31
C ALA A 340 -21.94 0.23 -12.60
N ARG A 341 -22.43 -1.01 -12.83
CA ARG A 341 -23.35 -1.32 -13.94
C ARG A 341 -24.75 -0.77 -13.71
N LEU A 342 -25.21 -0.72 -12.46
CA LEU A 342 -26.57 -0.23 -12.11
C LEU A 342 -26.64 1.29 -12.04
N THR A 343 -25.54 1.96 -11.76
CA THR A 343 -25.48 3.43 -11.60
C THR A 343 -24.60 4.07 -12.68
N ALA A 344 -23.34 4.23 -12.38
CA ALA A 344 -22.22 4.60 -13.28
C ALA A 344 -20.91 4.44 -12.48
N PRO A 345 -19.79 4.09 -13.12
CA PRO A 345 -18.51 3.92 -12.42
C PRO A 345 -18.13 5.13 -11.56
N ARG A 346 -18.32 6.35 -12.09
CA ARG A 346 -18.05 7.59 -11.36
C ARG A 346 -18.93 7.77 -10.12
N VAL A 347 -20.23 7.51 -10.22
CA VAL A 347 -21.17 7.62 -9.09
C VAL A 347 -20.82 6.60 -8.00
N THR A 348 -20.48 5.40 -8.40
CA THR A 348 -20.06 4.33 -7.47
C THR A 348 -18.78 4.72 -6.73
N LEU A 349 -17.79 5.33 -7.40
CA LEU A 349 -16.56 5.81 -6.78
C LEU A 349 -16.80 6.97 -5.79
N ILE A 350 -17.67 7.92 -6.17
CA ILE A 350 -18.07 9.02 -5.27
C ILE A 350 -18.75 8.43 -4.02
N GLY A 351 -19.67 7.49 -4.20
CA GLY A 351 -20.33 6.79 -3.08
C GLY A 351 -19.34 6.03 -2.20
N ALA A 352 -18.37 5.35 -2.80
CA ALA A 352 -17.32 4.62 -2.08
C ALA A 352 -16.44 5.56 -1.23
N ALA A 353 -15.98 6.68 -1.80
CA ALA A 353 -15.21 7.68 -1.05
C ALA A 353 -16.04 8.32 0.06
N THR A 354 -17.33 8.56 -0.19
CA THR A 354 -18.26 9.06 0.84
C THR A 354 -18.44 8.05 1.96
N LEU A 355 -18.56 6.75 1.67
CA LEU A 355 -18.63 5.71 2.69
C LEU A 355 -17.39 5.68 3.58
N VAL A 356 -16.19 5.78 2.99
CA VAL A 356 -14.95 5.88 3.77
C VAL A 356 -14.99 7.11 4.68
N GLY A 357 -15.36 8.27 4.14
CA GLY A 357 -15.43 9.51 4.90
C GLY A 357 -16.44 9.45 6.05
N VAL A 358 -17.65 8.99 5.79
CA VAL A 358 -18.70 8.81 6.81
C VAL A 358 -18.25 7.79 7.85
N GLY A 359 -17.68 6.65 7.43
CA GLY A 359 -17.24 5.60 8.34
C GLY A 359 -16.16 6.10 9.33
N PHE A 360 -15.21 6.92 8.90
CA PHE A 360 -14.25 7.54 9.82
C PHE A 360 -14.89 8.61 10.71
N LEU A 361 -15.81 9.44 10.19
CA LEU A 361 -16.52 10.43 11.02
C LEU A 361 -17.49 9.78 12.02
N MET A 362 -17.99 8.58 11.76
CA MET A 362 -18.78 7.81 12.72
C MET A 362 -18.00 7.49 14.00
N PHE A 363 -16.67 7.44 13.96
CA PHE A 363 -15.88 7.28 15.18
C PHE A 363 -16.07 8.44 16.19
N LEU A 364 -16.44 9.64 15.76
CA LEU A 364 -16.62 10.76 16.66
C LEU A 364 -17.72 10.48 17.70
N PRO A 365 -18.95 10.06 17.34
CA PRO A 365 -19.97 9.64 18.29
C PRO A 365 -19.92 8.15 18.67
N LEU A 366 -19.32 7.28 17.87
CA LEU A 366 -19.43 5.81 17.98
C LEU A 366 -18.04 5.16 18.14
N HIS A 367 -17.36 5.40 19.26
CA HIS A 367 -16.03 4.85 19.57
C HIS A 367 -15.95 4.14 20.93
N HIS A 368 -17.05 4.15 21.70
CA HIS A 368 -17.04 3.69 23.10
C HIS A 368 -17.09 2.18 23.26
N THR A 369 -17.60 1.45 22.27
CA THR A 369 -17.79 0.00 22.35
C THR A 369 -17.15 -0.73 21.18
N TYR A 370 -16.71 -1.95 21.43
CA TYR A 370 -16.17 -2.85 20.41
C TYR A 370 -17.10 -2.99 19.19
N THR A 371 -18.41 -3.15 19.43
CA THR A 371 -19.40 -3.28 18.34
C THR A 371 -19.51 -2.02 17.49
N GLN A 372 -19.45 -0.83 18.09
CA GLN A 372 -19.46 0.45 17.36
C GLN A 372 -18.26 0.54 16.41
N VAL A 373 -17.08 0.20 16.92
CA VAL A 373 -15.85 0.22 16.11
C VAL A 373 -15.92 -0.79 14.96
N ILE A 374 -16.45 -1.99 15.19
CA ILE A 374 -16.68 -2.98 14.12
C ILE A 374 -17.64 -2.43 13.05
N VAL A 375 -18.75 -1.81 13.43
CA VAL A 375 -19.70 -1.22 12.47
C VAL A 375 -19.02 -0.12 11.65
N ASN A 376 -18.27 0.76 12.29
CA ASN A 376 -17.51 1.80 11.58
C ASN A 376 -16.53 1.18 10.58
N MET A 377 -15.80 0.12 10.98
CA MET A 377 -14.84 -0.56 10.13
C MET A 377 -15.49 -1.29 8.96
N ILE A 378 -16.70 -1.82 9.10
CA ILE A 378 -17.47 -2.39 7.98
C ILE A 378 -17.77 -1.29 6.95
N VAL A 379 -18.25 -0.12 7.41
CA VAL A 379 -18.58 1.00 6.51
C VAL A 379 -17.33 1.51 5.79
N VAL A 380 -16.22 1.71 6.52
CA VAL A 380 -14.92 2.09 5.93
C VAL A 380 -14.45 1.04 4.94
N GLY A 381 -14.50 -0.25 5.31
CA GLY A 381 -14.04 -1.36 4.49
C GLY A 381 -14.77 -1.47 3.16
N LEU A 382 -16.11 -1.41 3.16
CA LEU A 382 -16.93 -1.46 1.94
C LEU A 382 -16.54 -0.36 0.95
N GLY A 383 -16.36 0.87 1.42
CA GLY A 383 -15.90 1.99 0.61
C GLY A 383 -14.47 1.82 0.11
N SER A 384 -13.58 1.41 1.01
CA SER A 384 -12.16 1.18 0.70
C SER A 384 -11.96 0.14 -0.38
N GLY A 385 -12.69 -0.97 -0.31
CA GLY A 385 -12.58 -2.04 -1.30
C GLY A 385 -12.98 -1.60 -2.70
N ALA A 386 -14.06 -0.84 -2.82
CA ALA A 386 -14.47 -0.27 -4.11
C ALA A 386 -13.41 0.69 -4.68
N LEU A 387 -12.77 1.53 -3.84
CA LEU A 387 -11.70 2.44 -4.26
C LEU A 387 -10.42 1.69 -4.67
N VAL A 388 -10.02 0.66 -3.92
CA VAL A 388 -8.84 -0.17 -4.23
C VAL A 388 -8.99 -0.84 -5.59
N ALA A 389 -10.18 -1.36 -5.91
CA ALA A 389 -10.44 -2.02 -7.19
C ALA A 389 -10.55 -1.01 -8.35
N ALA A 390 -11.18 0.13 -8.12
CA ALA A 390 -11.61 1.02 -9.17
C ALA A 390 -10.60 2.12 -9.55
N LEU A 391 -9.81 2.63 -8.60
CA LEU A 391 -8.84 3.71 -8.90
C LEU A 391 -7.75 3.28 -9.89
N PRO A 392 -7.10 2.08 -9.73
CA PRO A 392 -6.17 1.60 -10.74
C PRO A 392 -6.83 1.35 -12.10
N ALA A 393 -8.07 0.84 -12.11
CA ALA A 393 -8.83 0.63 -13.34
C ALA A 393 -9.18 1.95 -14.05
N ALA A 394 -9.57 2.98 -13.29
CA ALA A 394 -9.82 4.31 -13.81
C ALA A 394 -8.54 4.95 -14.39
N ALA A 395 -7.40 4.80 -13.70
CA ALA A 395 -6.12 5.27 -14.23
C ALA A 395 -5.72 4.52 -15.51
N ALA A 396 -5.93 3.22 -15.55
CA ALA A 396 -5.66 2.39 -16.74
C ALA A 396 -6.49 2.83 -17.95
N SER A 397 -7.79 3.10 -17.76
CA SER A 397 -8.68 3.53 -18.86
C SER A 397 -8.45 4.96 -19.32
N ALA A 398 -7.95 5.83 -18.44
CA ALA A 398 -7.64 7.23 -18.75
C ALA A 398 -6.25 7.41 -19.40
N ALA A 399 -5.37 6.40 -19.31
CA ALA A 399 -4.02 6.46 -19.84
C ALA A 399 -3.94 6.01 -21.31
N PRO A 400 -2.93 6.49 -22.07
CA PRO A 400 -2.63 5.95 -23.39
C PRO A 400 -2.36 4.43 -23.30
N PRO A 401 -2.71 3.64 -24.35
CA PRO A 401 -2.55 2.18 -24.33
C PRO A 401 -1.12 1.69 -24.03
N SER A 402 -0.10 2.47 -24.42
CA SER A 402 1.31 2.18 -24.13
C SER A 402 1.73 2.46 -22.68
N GLN A 403 0.95 3.21 -21.91
CA GLN A 403 1.29 3.68 -20.56
C GLN A 403 0.33 3.20 -19.48
N THR A 404 -0.60 2.31 -19.80
CA THR A 404 -1.63 1.78 -18.89
C THR A 404 -1.03 1.18 -17.61
N GLY A 405 0.03 0.38 -17.76
CA GLY A 405 0.73 -0.22 -16.61
C GLY A 405 1.41 0.82 -15.72
N VAL A 406 2.01 1.85 -16.33
CA VAL A 406 2.66 2.96 -15.60
C VAL A 406 1.62 3.74 -14.80
N ALA A 407 0.48 4.09 -15.40
CA ALA A 407 -0.59 4.81 -14.72
C ALA A 407 -1.16 4.03 -13.53
N THR A 408 -1.38 2.72 -13.71
CA THR A 408 -1.84 1.82 -12.65
C THR A 408 -0.82 1.75 -11.50
N GLY A 409 0.45 1.56 -11.81
CA GLY A 409 1.53 1.53 -10.82
C GLY A 409 1.66 2.86 -10.06
N LEU A 410 1.56 3.98 -10.79
CA LEU A 410 1.64 5.32 -10.21
C LEU A 410 0.48 5.60 -9.24
N THR A 411 -0.74 5.11 -9.54
CA THR A 411 -1.88 5.18 -8.62
C THR A 411 -1.54 4.55 -7.27
N ASN A 412 -0.92 3.37 -7.28
CA ASN A 412 -0.52 2.69 -6.06
C ASN A 412 0.63 3.42 -5.33
N SER A 413 1.62 3.92 -6.06
CA SER A 413 2.72 4.70 -5.47
C SER A 413 2.24 5.97 -4.79
N VAL A 414 1.33 6.72 -5.42
CA VAL A 414 0.75 7.95 -4.84
C VAL A 414 -0.08 7.63 -3.60
N LYS A 415 -0.86 6.54 -3.61
CA LYS A 415 -1.57 6.04 -2.44
C LYS A 415 -0.62 5.74 -1.29
N THR A 416 0.48 5.05 -1.57
CA THR A 416 1.50 4.69 -0.57
C THR A 416 2.17 5.92 0.03
N VAL A 417 2.53 6.92 -0.79
CA VAL A 417 3.09 8.20 -0.31
C VAL A 417 2.09 8.93 0.58
N GLY A 418 0.80 8.99 0.17
CA GLY A 418 -0.25 9.60 0.99
C GLY A 418 -0.37 8.94 2.37
N GLY A 419 -0.35 7.62 2.42
CA GLY A 419 -0.35 6.84 3.66
C GLY A 419 0.89 7.08 4.52
N ALA A 420 2.07 7.11 3.91
CA ALA A 420 3.33 7.37 4.59
C ALA A 420 3.35 8.73 5.30
N ILE A 421 2.96 9.77 4.58
CA ILE A 421 2.85 11.14 5.13
C ILE A 421 1.85 11.17 6.29
N ALA A 422 0.68 10.58 6.09
CA ALA A 422 -0.37 10.54 7.11
C ALA A 422 0.09 9.80 8.37
N SER A 423 0.73 8.64 8.23
CA SER A 423 1.22 7.87 9.36
C SER A 423 2.20 8.67 10.22
N CYS A 424 3.19 9.34 9.60
CA CYS A 424 4.10 10.21 10.33
C CYS A 424 3.39 11.39 11.02
N VAL A 425 2.47 12.07 10.32
CA VAL A 425 1.70 13.19 10.88
C VAL A 425 0.79 12.74 12.01
N PHE A 426 0.16 11.59 11.89
CA PHE A 426 -0.69 11.01 12.94
C PHE A 426 0.13 10.61 14.17
N GLY A 427 1.34 10.09 13.98
CA GLY A 427 2.27 9.86 15.08
C GLY A 427 2.56 11.15 15.88
N ILE A 428 2.79 12.27 15.17
CA ILE A 428 2.97 13.57 15.84
C ILE A 428 1.69 14.03 16.55
N ALA A 429 0.53 13.89 15.91
CA ALA A 429 -0.76 14.29 16.50
C ALA A 429 -1.10 13.48 17.77
N LEU A 430 -0.78 12.20 17.79
CA LEU A 430 -1.00 11.32 18.94
C LEU A 430 -0.06 11.60 20.12
N LEU A 431 1.16 12.11 19.85
CA LEU A 431 2.12 12.54 20.88
C LEU A 431 1.71 13.85 21.55
N HIS A 432 1.16 14.80 20.77
CA HIS A 432 0.87 16.15 21.25
C HIS A 432 -0.58 16.26 21.73
N GLY A 433 -0.80 17.07 22.77
CA GLY A 433 -2.13 17.26 23.38
C GLY A 433 -2.47 16.27 24.51
N ALA A 434 -1.50 15.46 24.94
CA ALA A 434 -1.64 14.59 26.09
C ALA A 434 -1.67 15.43 27.39
N THR A 435 -2.65 15.19 28.27
CA THR A 435 -2.80 15.82 29.59
C THR A 435 -3.10 14.76 30.63
N GLY A 436 -2.70 15.00 31.90
CA GLY A 436 -2.98 14.08 33.03
C GLY A 436 -2.28 12.71 32.82
N ALA A 437 -3.00 11.62 33.09
CA ALA A 437 -2.47 10.25 33.00
C ALA A 437 -1.90 9.89 31.64
N VAL A 438 -2.39 10.51 30.57
CA VAL A 438 -1.88 10.32 29.21
C VAL A 438 -0.50 10.96 29.02
N ALA A 439 -0.22 12.08 29.70
CA ALA A 439 1.09 12.73 29.66
C ALA A 439 2.18 11.91 30.39
N GLU A 440 1.78 11.12 31.39
CA GLU A 440 2.67 10.25 32.17
C GLU A 440 2.73 8.80 31.62
N GLY A 441 1.77 8.43 30.74
CA GLY A 441 1.64 7.12 30.14
C GLY A 441 2.24 7.00 28.74
N THR A 442 2.07 5.83 28.13
CA THR A 442 2.55 5.53 26.76
C THR A 442 1.46 5.60 25.70
N ALA A 443 0.17 5.73 26.09
CA ALA A 443 -0.95 5.75 25.15
C ALA A 443 -1.03 7.09 24.39
N GLY A 444 -1.42 7.02 23.10
CA GLY A 444 -1.66 8.21 22.28
C GLY A 444 -2.77 9.10 22.85
N SER A 445 -2.71 10.41 22.63
CA SER A 445 -3.73 11.34 23.15
C SER A 445 -5.09 11.14 22.48
N PHE A 446 -6.19 11.25 23.23
CA PHE A 446 -7.55 11.15 22.68
C PHE A 446 -7.81 12.22 21.61
N SER A 447 -7.33 13.45 21.83
CA SER A 447 -7.40 14.53 20.83
C SER A 447 -6.65 14.17 19.54
N GLY A 448 -5.54 13.41 19.64
CA GLY A 448 -4.82 12.86 18.51
C GLY A 448 -5.66 11.86 17.72
N TYR A 449 -6.34 10.92 18.39
CA TYR A 449 -7.27 9.98 17.71
C TYR A 449 -8.43 10.70 17.04
N VAL A 450 -9.04 11.70 17.69
CA VAL A 450 -10.08 12.55 17.08
C VAL A 450 -9.52 13.24 15.82
N THR A 451 -8.30 13.77 15.88
CA THR A 451 -7.63 14.37 14.72
C THR A 451 -7.46 13.36 13.58
N VAL A 452 -7.03 12.13 13.88
CA VAL A 452 -6.91 11.05 12.87
C VAL A 452 -8.26 10.81 12.21
N TRP A 453 -9.34 10.61 12.96
CA TRP A 453 -10.67 10.33 12.40
C TRP A 453 -11.20 11.49 11.55
N VAL A 454 -11.03 12.73 12.02
CA VAL A 454 -11.44 13.93 11.28
C VAL A 454 -10.64 14.08 9.99
N VAL A 455 -9.32 13.92 10.02
CA VAL A 455 -8.47 14.04 8.84
C VAL A 455 -8.79 12.93 7.84
N CYS A 456 -8.91 11.67 8.28
CA CYS A 456 -9.28 10.56 7.41
C CYS A 456 -10.67 10.75 6.80
N GLY A 457 -11.65 11.19 7.60
CA GLY A 457 -12.99 11.49 7.12
C GLY A 457 -13.01 12.65 6.12
N ALA A 458 -12.36 13.75 6.45
CA ALA A 458 -12.31 14.94 5.59
C ALA A 458 -11.59 14.66 4.27
N THR A 459 -10.43 13.99 4.29
CA THR A 459 -9.66 13.66 3.07
C THR A 459 -10.45 12.72 2.15
N ALA A 460 -11.18 11.76 2.70
CA ALA A 460 -12.06 10.89 1.91
C ALA A 460 -13.25 11.65 1.31
N LEU A 461 -13.85 12.59 2.02
CA LEU A 461 -14.92 13.45 1.47
C LEU A 461 -14.37 14.41 0.42
N VAL A 462 -13.17 14.98 0.60
CA VAL A 462 -12.50 15.78 -0.43
C VAL A 462 -12.23 14.92 -1.68
N ALA A 463 -11.81 13.68 -1.52
CA ALA A 463 -11.66 12.73 -2.62
C ALA A 463 -12.99 12.50 -3.36
N ALA A 464 -14.11 12.36 -2.64
CA ALA A 464 -15.44 12.24 -3.24
C ALA A 464 -15.80 13.49 -4.08
N VAL A 465 -15.49 14.69 -3.58
CA VAL A 465 -15.69 15.95 -4.31
C VAL A 465 -14.79 16.02 -5.56
N LEU A 466 -13.51 15.65 -5.44
CA LEU A 466 -12.59 15.62 -6.59
C LEU A 466 -13.06 14.65 -7.69
N LEU A 467 -13.60 13.51 -7.33
CA LEU A 467 -14.19 12.56 -8.28
C LEU A 467 -15.39 13.17 -9.05
N CYS A 468 -16.05 14.19 -8.51
CA CYS A 468 -17.07 14.94 -9.25
C CYS A 468 -16.50 15.75 -10.42
N PHE A 469 -15.23 16.06 -10.45
CA PHE A 469 -14.57 16.79 -11.53
C PHE A 469 -13.87 15.90 -12.55
N VAL A 470 -13.70 14.60 -12.28
CA VAL A 470 -13.12 13.67 -13.25
C VAL A 470 -14.02 13.55 -14.48
N PRO A 471 -13.50 13.72 -15.71
CA PRO A 471 -14.30 13.58 -16.92
C PRO A 471 -14.94 12.18 -17.02
N LYS A 472 -16.21 12.11 -17.47
CA LYS A 472 -16.92 10.83 -17.65
C LYS A 472 -16.17 9.87 -18.59
N ALA A 473 -15.45 10.41 -19.57
CA ALA A 473 -14.63 9.66 -20.50
C ALA A 473 -13.51 8.82 -19.82
N ALA A 474 -13.02 9.23 -18.65
CA ALA A 474 -12.03 8.47 -17.87
C ALA A 474 -12.57 7.13 -17.33
N PHE A 475 -13.89 6.93 -17.37
CA PHE A 475 -14.56 5.73 -16.87
C PHE A 475 -15.28 4.93 -17.96
N SER A 476 -15.14 5.31 -19.25
CA SER A 476 -15.82 4.64 -20.37
C SER A 476 -14.83 3.76 -21.13
N ASP A 477 -15.21 2.51 -21.40
CA ASP A 477 -14.47 1.59 -22.27
C ASP A 477 -14.29 2.13 -23.72
N SER A 478 -14.95 3.24 -24.06
CA SER A 478 -14.91 3.87 -25.38
C SER A 478 -13.59 4.57 -25.71
N ALA A 479 -12.72 4.84 -24.74
CA ALA A 479 -11.39 5.41 -25.01
C ALA A 479 -10.45 4.41 -25.72
N ALA A 480 -10.71 3.12 -25.62
CA ALA A 480 -9.96 2.08 -26.32
C ALA A 480 -10.33 1.93 -27.83
N HIS A 481 -11.42 2.55 -28.26
CA HIS A 481 -11.92 2.43 -29.66
C HIS A 481 -11.86 3.73 -30.45
N ALA A 482 -11.39 4.83 -29.88
CA ALA A 482 -11.19 6.11 -30.57
C ALA A 482 -9.74 6.26 -31.04
N ALA A 483 -9.15 5.24 -31.66
CA ALA A 483 -8.04 5.46 -32.59
C ALA A 483 -8.66 5.92 -33.90
N PRO A 484 -8.30 7.09 -34.46
CA PRO A 484 -8.82 7.48 -35.77
C PRO A 484 -8.24 6.49 -36.80
N ASP A 485 -9.10 5.84 -37.55
CA ASP A 485 -8.81 5.26 -38.87
C ASP A 485 -8.34 6.39 -39.82
N ALA A 486 -7.12 6.85 -39.64
CA ALA A 486 -6.43 7.77 -40.50
C ALA A 486 -5.34 7.04 -41.31
N ALA A 487 -5.73 5.94 -41.93
CA ALA A 487 -4.93 5.29 -42.96
C ALA A 487 -5.85 4.62 -43.99
N GLY A 488 -6.65 5.43 -44.63
CA GLY A 488 -7.50 5.02 -45.73
C GLY A 488 -7.76 6.16 -46.66
N THR A 489 -7.04 6.17 -47.76
CA THR A 489 -7.21 6.90 -49.01
C THR A 489 -6.05 7.80 -49.41
N VAL A 490 -5.02 7.19 -49.98
CA VAL A 490 -4.38 7.79 -51.15
C VAL A 490 -4.46 6.73 -52.28
N VAL A 491 -5.51 6.82 -53.06
CA VAL A 491 -5.57 6.29 -54.42
C VAL A 491 -5.53 7.51 -55.33
N ARG A 492 -4.49 7.68 -56.02
CA ARG A 492 -4.15 8.13 -57.36
C ARG A 492 -2.89 8.95 -57.40
#